data_f2095f39cae45964f9737bfbb1ab9c0d
#
_entry.id   f2095f39cae45964f9737bfbb1ab9c0d
#
_cell.length_a   1.000
_cell.length_b   1.000
_cell.length_c   1.000
_cell.angle_alpha   90.00
_cell.angle_beta   90.00
_cell.angle_gamma   90.00
#
_symmetry.space_group_name_H-M   'P 1'
#
loop_
_entity.id
_entity.type
_entity.pdbx_description
1 polymer ?
#
loop_
_entity_poly.entity_id
_entity_poly.type
_entity_poly.pdbx_seq_one_letter_code
_entity_poly.pdbx_strand_id
1 'polypeptide(L)'
;MTQVTYRTYPAITAISAILLQINYTQASYRDFLKTFYSLQSTLSAHNASGYTYPSPTSFTAQLLVHNSANLSGFNSTLAPLYSFAANETAQGRRVTISSQGYVLPNYMSLFPDSPATVNEGAGTNGILGSRLLPISIWQGSRLDSIVDFIVQTSLSLQIHLSEFISISCLSLFNILLLVAGGKVSEVAGDATAIHPSWRHATHHFILVGGWLTNTTFAERGVIRQALTNATQTLGTLVPDFGCYINEYVLPGFSASFLS
;
A
#
# COMPACT_ATOMS: atom_id res chain seq x y z
N MET A 1 18.83 -17.59 -26.16
CA MET A 1 18.26 -18.06 -24.87
C MET A 1 19.07 -17.37 -23.78
N THR A 2 18.46 -16.51 -22.95
CA THR A 2 19.17 -15.76 -21.91
C THR A 2 18.97 -16.52 -20.60
N GLN A 3 20.04 -17.00 -20.00
CA GLN A 3 20.00 -17.66 -18.69
C GLN A 3 20.25 -16.62 -17.61
N VAL A 4 19.36 -16.51 -16.64
CA VAL A 4 19.51 -15.66 -15.47
C VAL A 4 19.62 -16.52 -14.23
N THR A 5 20.65 -16.31 -13.43
CA THR A 5 20.87 -17.03 -12.18
C THR A 5 20.50 -16.12 -11.01
N TYR A 6 19.57 -16.56 -10.16
CA TYR A 6 19.17 -15.86 -8.94
C TYR A 6 19.74 -16.56 -7.72
N ARG A 7 20.13 -15.79 -6.70
CA ARG A 7 20.26 -16.35 -5.35
C ARG A 7 18.87 -16.69 -4.83
N THR A 8 18.68 -17.93 -4.45
CA THR A 8 17.45 -18.33 -3.74
C THR A 8 17.55 -17.97 -2.27
N TYR A 9 16.42 -17.63 -1.67
CA TYR A 9 16.30 -17.56 -0.22
C TYR A 9 16.54 -18.94 0.41
N PRO A 10 17.04 -19.01 1.64
CA PRO A 10 17.00 -20.26 2.42
C PRO A 10 15.57 -20.78 2.48
N ALA A 11 15.42 -22.10 2.60
CA ALA A 11 14.09 -22.69 2.70
C ALA A 11 13.30 -22.05 3.85
N ILE A 12 12.11 -21.55 3.53
CA ILE A 12 11.18 -20.99 4.51
C ILE A 12 10.51 -22.18 5.19
N THR A 13 10.67 -22.28 6.50
CA THR A 13 10.19 -23.41 7.32
C THR A 13 8.86 -23.12 8.02
N ALA A 14 8.48 -21.87 8.12
CA ALA A 14 7.18 -21.42 8.65
C ALA A 14 6.90 -19.99 8.23
N ILE A 15 5.63 -19.61 8.13
CA ILE A 15 5.18 -18.24 7.90
C ILE A 15 4.07 -17.96 8.90
N SER A 16 4.23 -16.90 9.69
CA SER A 16 3.11 -16.30 10.42
C SER A 16 2.46 -15.27 9.51
N ALA A 17 1.16 -15.36 9.34
CA ALA A 17 0.37 -14.42 8.54
C ALA A 17 -0.82 -13.89 9.34
N ILE A 18 -1.21 -12.65 9.12
CA ILE A 18 -2.41 -12.06 9.70
C ILE A 18 -3.17 -11.28 8.64
N LEU A 19 -4.47 -11.53 8.56
CA LEU A 19 -5.42 -10.73 7.81
C LEU A 19 -6.20 -9.86 8.79
N LEU A 20 -6.11 -8.55 8.62
CA LEU A 20 -6.87 -7.57 9.37
C LEU A 20 -7.93 -6.95 8.46
N GLN A 21 -9.15 -6.90 8.97
CA GLN A 21 -10.26 -6.16 8.36
C GLN A 21 -10.85 -5.25 9.42
N ILE A 22 -10.82 -3.95 9.15
CA ILE A 22 -11.25 -2.94 10.09
C ILE A 22 -12.29 -2.06 9.40
N ASN A 23 -13.42 -1.86 10.06
CA ASN A 23 -14.44 -0.94 9.61
C ASN A 23 -14.61 0.17 10.66
N TYR A 24 -14.72 1.39 10.19
CA TYR A 24 -14.85 2.59 11.03
C TYR A 24 -15.73 3.64 10.36
N THR A 25 -16.06 4.68 11.11
CA THR A 25 -16.71 5.86 10.55
C THR A 25 -15.65 6.76 9.89
N GLN A 26 -16.04 7.55 8.90
CA GLN A 26 -15.14 8.49 8.25
C GLN A 26 -14.50 9.47 9.27
N ALA A 27 -15.20 9.80 10.36
CA ALA A 27 -14.67 10.65 11.44
C ALA A 27 -13.47 10.02 12.16
N SER A 28 -13.37 8.69 12.20
CA SER A 28 -12.25 7.96 12.84
C SER A 28 -11.10 7.64 11.86
N TYR A 29 -11.28 7.92 10.56
CA TYR A 29 -10.36 7.44 9.51
C TYR A 29 -8.94 7.95 9.69
N ARG A 30 -8.77 9.26 9.85
CA ARG A 30 -7.45 9.87 10.00
C ARG A 30 -6.69 9.33 11.22
N ASP A 31 -7.38 9.28 12.37
CA ASP A 31 -6.76 8.86 13.63
C ASP A 31 -6.44 7.37 13.63
N PHE A 32 -7.27 6.57 12.97
CA PHE A 32 -6.99 5.17 12.72
C PHE A 32 -5.72 5.00 11.87
N LEU A 33 -5.60 5.69 10.74
CA LEU A 33 -4.41 5.62 9.89
C LEU A 33 -3.16 6.05 10.65
N LYS A 34 -3.24 7.13 11.43
CA LYS A 34 -2.12 7.59 12.27
C LYS A 34 -1.70 6.51 13.26
N THR A 35 -2.67 5.88 13.92
CA THR A 35 -2.40 4.77 14.85
C THR A 35 -1.74 3.60 14.16
N PHE A 36 -2.28 3.13 13.03
CA PHE A 36 -1.73 1.99 12.29
C PHE A 36 -0.34 2.29 11.73
N TYR A 37 -0.17 3.42 11.05
CA TYR A 37 1.10 3.73 10.40
C TYR A 37 2.20 4.15 11.38
N SER A 38 1.89 4.55 12.60
CA SER A 38 2.89 4.70 13.68
C SER A 38 3.57 3.38 14.05
N LEU A 39 2.96 2.24 13.76
CA LEU A 39 3.50 0.90 14.05
C LEU A 39 4.51 0.40 13.01
N GLN A 40 4.72 1.12 11.91
CA GLN A 40 5.51 0.62 10.78
C GLN A 40 6.96 0.33 11.14
N SER A 41 7.56 1.12 12.03
CA SER A 41 8.92 0.87 12.53
C SER A 41 9.01 -0.46 13.28
N THR A 42 8.01 -0.77 14.10
CA THR A 42 7.94 -2.03 14.86
C THR A 42 7.66 -3.22 13.95
N LEU A 43 6.73 -3.07 13.00
CA LEU A 43 6.44 -4.11 12.00
C LEU A 43 7.68 -4.43 11.17
N SER A 44 8.39 -3.41 10.68
CA SER A 44 9.63 -3.58 9.94
C SER A 44 10.73 -4.26 10.77
N ALA A 45 10.89 -3.87 12.05
CA ALA A 45 11.85 -4.50 12.96
C ALA A 45 11.53 -5.98 13.22
N HIS A 46 10.27 -6.38 13.16
CA HIS A 46 9.85 -7.78 13.25
C HIS A 46 9.88 -8.51 11.91
N ASN A 47 10.50 -7.94 10.87
CA ASN A 47 10.57 -8.49 9.51
C ASN A 47 9.18 -8.76 8.90
N ALA A 48 8.18 -7.99 9.29
CA ALA A 48 6.87 -8.06 8.66
C ALA A 48 6.93 -7.51 7.24
N SER A 49 6.18 -8.12 6.36
CA SER A 49 5.95 -7.63 4.99
C SER A 49 4.46 -7.78 4.65
N GLY A 50 4.00 -7.10 3.61
CA GLY A 50 2.61 -7.27 3.18
C GLY A 50 1.99 -6.02 2.58
N TYR A 51 0.67 -6.07 2.48
CA TYR A 51 -0.15 -5.09 1.77
C TYR A 51 -1.14 -4.43 2.71
N THR A 52 -1.39 -3.15 2.50
CA THR A 52 -2.47 -2.40 3.16
C THR A 52 -3.30 -1.63 2.15
N TYR A 53 -4.61 -1.61 2.38
CA TYR A 53 -5.61 -1.00 1.51
C TYR A 53 -6.47 -0.04 2.33
N PRO A 54 -6.04 1.21 2.50
CA PRO A 54 -6.82 2.22 3.22
C PRO A 54 -7.99 2.74 2.38
N SER A 55 -9.13 2.89 3.02
CA SER A 55 -10.36 3.45 2.46
C SER A 55 -11.04 4.33 3.52
N PRO A 56 -11.88 5.31 3.16
CA PRO A 56 -12.52 6.21 4.13
C PRO A 56 -13.40 5.53 5.19
N THR A 57 -13.86 4.32 4.94
CA THR A 57 -14.76 3.58 5.86
C THR A 57 -14.25 2.20 6.25
N SER A 58 -13.16 1.76 5.63
CA SER A 58 -12.59 0.43 5.88
C SER A 58 -11.09 0.41 5.67
N PHE A 59 -10.44 -0.58 6.25
CA PHE A 59 -9.03 -0.83 6.08
C PHE A 59 -8.78 -2.33 6.06
N THR A 60 -7.99 -2.78 5.11
CA THR A 60 -7.53 -4.16 5.07
C THR A 60 -6.01 -4.19 5.14
N ALA A 61 -5.45 -5.08 5.95
CA ALA A 61 -4.02 -5.37 5.93
C ALA A 61 -3.80 -6.87 5.85
N GLN A 62 -2.89 -7.27 4.98
CA GLN A 62 -2.38 -8.64 4.84
C GLN A 62 -0.90 -8.59 5.19
N LEU A 63 -0.54 -9.05 6.37
CA LEU A 63 0.82 -9.00 6.86
C LEU A 63 1.35 -10.41 7.08
N LEU A 64 2.64 -10.61 6.83
CA LEU A 64 3.30 -11.89 7.04
C LEU A 64 4.73 -11.70 7.56
N VAL A 65 5.21 -12.68 8.32
CA VAL A 65 6.60 -12.77 8.80
C VAL A 65 7.14 -14.13 8.40
N HIS A 66 8.22 -14.13 7.63
CA HIS A 66 8.91 -15.35 7.22
C HIS A 66 9.71 -15.96 8.37
N ASN A 67 9.86 -17.29 8.35
CA ASN A 67 10.57 -18.06 9.37
C ASN A 67 10.08 -17.80 10.79
N SER A 68 8.79 -17.56 10.94
CA SER A 68 8.09 -17.39 12.21
C SER A 68 6.97 -18.43 12.35
N ALA A 69 6.96 -19.14 13.46
CA ALA A 69 5.97 -20.16 13.78
C ALA A 69 4.93 -19.70 14.81
N ASN A 70 4.88 -18.40 15.14
CA ASN A 70 3.90 -17.89 16.09
C ASN A 70 3.43 -16.48 15.76
N LEU A 71 2.27 -16.14 16.30
CA LEU A 71 1.61 -14.85 16.07
C LEU A 71 1.84 -13.83 17.20
N SER A 72 2.62 -14.17 18.22
CA SER A 72 2.77 -13.31 19.40
C SER A 72 3.33 -11.93 19.07
N GLY A 73 4.28 -11.85 18.14
CA GLY A 73 4.85 -10.59 17.65
C GLY A 73 3.78 -9.68 16.99
N PHE A 74 2.89 -10.26 16.19
CA PHE A 74 1.77 -9.52 15.63
C PHE A 74 0.82 -9.03 16.71
N ASN A 75 0.41 -9.91 17.64
CA ASN A 75 -0.54 -9.57 18.69
C ASN A 75 -0.03 -8.42 19.57
N SER A 76 1.24 -8.44 19.95
CA SER A 76 1.84 -7.35 20.73
C SER A 76 1.97 -6.06 19.94
N THR A 77 2.42 -6.13 18.67
CA THR A 77 2.59 -4.95 17.82
C THR A 77 1.25 -4.27 17.50
N LEU A 78 0.19 -5.06 17.30
CA LEU A 78 -1.13 -4.56 16.91
C LEU A 78 -2.03 -4.18 18.11
N ALA A 79 -1.58 -4.41 19.33
CA ALA A 79 -2.34 -4.04 20.55
C ALA A 79 -2.84 -2.58 20.57
N PRO A 80 -2.09 -1.57 20.11
CA PRO A 80 -2.58 -0.19 20.03
C PRO A 80 -3.85 -0.01 19.17
N LEU A 81 -4.07 -0.86 18.16
CA LEU A 81 -5.28 -0.79 17.33
C LEU A 81 -6.53 -1.20 18.12
N TYR A 82 -6.42 -2.21 18.97
CA TYR A 82 -7.52 -2.65 19.82
C TYR A 82 -7.83 -1.60 20.89
N SER A 83 -6.81 -0.96 21.46
CA SER A 83 -6.99 0.17 22.37
C SER A 83 -7.66 1.35 21.67
N PHE A 84 -7.27 1.67 20.45
CA PHE A 84 -7.92 2.68 19.63
C PHE A 84 -9.40 2.37 19.43
N ALA A 85 -9.74 1.15 19.01
CA ALA A 85 -11.13 0.75 18.78
C ALA A 85 -11.99 0.85 20.05
N ALA A 86 -11.44 0.46 21.21
CA ALA A 86 -12.11 0.58 22.50
C ALA A 86 -12.38 2.05 22.86
N ASN A 87 -11.40 2.94 22.66
CA ASN A 87 -11.53 4.38 22.92
C ASN A 87 -12.57 5.04 21.99
N GLU A 88 -12.58 4.69 20.71
CA GLU A 88 -13.56 5.18 19.75
C GLU A 88 -14.99 4.74 20.15
N THR A 89 -15.14 3.48 20.53
CA THR A 89 -16.42 2.93 20.99
C THR A 89 -16.93 3.65 22.26
N ALA A 90 -16.03 3.94 23.20
CA ALA A 90 -16.37 4.71 24.39
C ALA A 90 -16.84 6.14 24.09
N GLN A 91 -16.42 6.70 22.94
CA GLN A 91 -16.85 8.00 22.44
C GLN A 91 -18.08 7.92 21.52
N GLY A 92 -18.73 6.76 21.41
CA GLY A 92 -19.90 6.55 20.56
C GLY A 92 -19.58 6.41 19.07
N ARG A 93 -18.30 6.29 18.68
CA ARG A 93 -17.89 6.05 17.29
C ARG A 93 -17.65 4.55 17.07
N ARG A 94 -18.26 4.03 16.02
CA ARG A 94 -18.18 2.60 15.73
C ARG A 94 -16.85 2.29 15.01
N VAL A 95 -16.02 1.46 15.67
CA VAL A 95 -14.85 0.81 15.06
C VAL A 95 -14.93 -0.68 15.35
N THR A 96 -14.81 -1.50 14.32
CA THR A 96 -14.79 -2.96 14.45
C THR A 96 -13.50 -3.51 13.84
N ILE A 97 -12.82 -4.40 14.56
CA ILE A 97 -11.61 -5.08 14.11
C ILE A 97 -11.91 -6.57 14.02
N SER A 98 -11.72 -7.14 12.85
CA SER A 98 -11.65 -8.59 12.64
C SER A 98 -10.21 -8.95 12.30
N SER A 99 -9.63 -9.92 13.00
CA SER A 99 -8.30 -10.43 12.70
C SER A 99 -8.30 -11.94 12.61
N GLN A 100 -7.67 -12.46 11.55
CA GLN A 100 -7.47 -13.88 11.35
C GLN A 100 -5.98 -14.15 11.23
N GLY A 101 -5.45 -14.94 12.15
CA GLY A 101 -4.04 -15.31 12.18
C GLY A 101 -3.83 -16.75 11.70
N TYR A 102 -2.75 -16.96 10.94
CA TYR A 102 -2.37 -18.25 10.38
C TYR A 102 -0.89 -18.52 10.65
N VAL A 103 -0.57 -19.79 10.93
CA VAL A 103 0.80 -20.28 10.88
C VAL A 103 0.86 -21.35 9.79
N LEU A 104 1.63 -21.06 8.74
CA LEU A 104 1.72 -21.87 7.55
C LEU A 104 3.09 -22.58 7.50
N PRO A 105 3.15 -23.85 7.07
CA PRO A 105 4.39 -24.63 7.10
C PRO A 105 5.42 -24.21 6.04
N ASN A 106 4.99 -23.52 4.98
CA ASN A 106 5.84 -23.09 3.89
C ASN A 106 5.16 -22.02 3.04
N TYR A 107 5.89 -21.43 2.10
CA TYR A 107 5.38 -20.38 1.23
C TYR A 107 4.26 -20.83 0.30
N MET A 108 4.30 -22.08 -0.18
CA MET A 108 3.26 -22.62 -1.08
C MET A 108 1.89 -22.72 -0.41
N SER A 109 1.87 -22.79 0.91
CA SER A 109 0.61 -22.81 1.68
C SER A 109 -0.16 -21.47 1.66
N LEU A 110 0.47 -20.38 1.20
CA LEU A 110 -0.22 -19.11 0.89
C LEU A 110 -1.06 -19.20 -0.39
N PHE A 111 -0.78 -20.19 -1.23
CA PHE A 111 -1.43 -20.41 -2.52
C PHE A 111 -2.01 -21.83 -2.58
N PRO A 112 -3.03 -22.15 -1.73
CA PRO A 112 -3.49 -23.54 -1.55
C PRO A 112 -4.09 -24.16 -2.79
N ASP A 113 -4.63 -23.36 -3.70
CA ASP A 113 -5.30 -23.86 -4.89
C ASP A 113 -4.67 -23.26 -6.15
N SER A 114 -4.19 -24.13 -6.99
CA SER A 114 -3.84 -23.98 -8.41
C SER A 114 -3.60 -22.56 -8.95
N PRO A 115 -2.58 -22.35 -9.79
CA PRO A 115 -2.34 -21.09 -10.53
C PRO A 115 -3.55 -20.57 -11.32
N ALA A 116 -4.58 -21.36 -11.52
CA ALA A 116 -5.80 -21.01 -12.21
C ALA A 116 -6.71 -20.03 -11.43
N THR A 117 -6.52 -19.86 -10.13
CA THR A 117 -7.36 -18.96 -9.31
C THR A 117 -6.79 -17.55 -9.13
N VAL A 118 -5.51 -17.35 -9.40
CA VAL A 118 -4.91 -16.02 -9.48
C VAL A 118 -5.13 -15.49 -10.91
N ASN A 119 -6.36 -15.23 -11.24
CA ASN A 119 -6.69 -14.53 -12.47
C ASN A 119 -6.43 -13.04 -12.28
N GLU A 120 -5.18 -12.66 -12.15
CA GLU A 120 -4.78 -11.29 -12.36
C GLU A 120 -5.02 -11.02 -13.84
N GLY A 121 -6.19 -10.46 -14.14
CA GLY A 121 -6.57 -10.13 -15.48
C GLY A 121 -5.55 -9.19 -16.09
N ALA A 122 -4.64 -9.74 -16.90
CA ALA A 122 -3.77 -8.93 -17.72
C ALA A 122 -4.64 -8.02 -18.58
N GLY A 123 -4.33 -6.71 -18.62
CA GLY A 123 -5.09 -5.76 -19.41
C GLY A 123 -6.27 -5.11 -18.67
N THR A 124 -6.23 -5.01 -17.35
CA THR A 124 -7.16 -4.15 -16.62
C THR A 124 -7.04 -2.70 -17.10
N ASN A 125 -8.19 -2.04 -17.25
CA ASN A 125 -8.24 -0.63 -17.64
C ASN A 125 -7.78 0.22 -16.46
N GLY A 126 -6.50 0.61 -16.43
CA GLY A 126 -5.97 1.40 -15.34
C GLY A 126 -4.59 1.97 -15.61
N ILE A 127 -4.20 2.88 -14.76
CA ILE A 127 -2.85 3.46 -14.67
C ILE A 127 -2.40 3.47 -13.21
N LEU A 128 -1.09 3.41 -13.03
CA LEU A 128 -0.46 3.40 -11.72
C LEU A 128 0.52 4.56 -11.59
N GLY A 129 0.56 5.16 -10.40
CA GLY A 129 1.60 6.09 -10.00
C GLY A 129 2.16 5.65 -8.66
N SER A 130 3.47 5.75 -8.45
CA SER A 130 4.05 5.26 -7.21
C SER A 130 5.21 6.08 -6.67
N ARG A 131 5.52 5.86 -5.38
CA ARG A 131 6.72 6.35 -4.71
C ARG A 131 7.23 5.35 -3.68
N LEU A 132 8.54 5.29 -3.56
CA LEU A 132 9.20 4.62 -2.45
C LEU A 132 9.20 5.54 -1.23
N LEU A 133 8.90 4.99 -0.06
CA LEU A 133 8.81 5.73 1.20
C LEU A 133 9.84 5.22 2.20
N PRO A 134 10.63 6.13 2.81
CA PRO A 134 11.57 5.76 3.87
C PRO A 134 10.84 5.46 5.19
N ILE A 135 11.52 4.74 6.08
CA ILE A 135 10.99 4.48 7.43
C ILE A 135 10.70 5.78 8.21
N SER A 136 11.49 6.83 7.97
CA SER A 136 11.35 8.12 8.65
C SER A 136 10.07 8.86 8.32
N ILE A 137 9.34 8.49 7.25
CA ILE A 137 8.05 9.12 6.92
C ILE A 137 6.97 8.79 7.96
N TRP A 138 7.13 7.68 8.68
CA TRP A 138 6.19 7.18 9.68
C TRP A 138 6.44 7.74 11.09
N GLN A 139 7.18 8.83 11.21
CA GLN A 139 7.59 9.39 12.50
C GLN A 139 7.34 10.90 12.57
N GLY A 140 7.01 11.37 13.79
CA GLY A 140 6.85 12.80 14.07
C GLY A 140 5.83 13.50 13.15
N SER A 141 6.11 14.73 12.76
CA SER A 141 5.25 15.53 11.87
C SER A 141 5.14 14.96 10.45
N ARG A 142 6.11 14.16 10.01
CA ARG A 142 6.05 13.50 8.69
C ARG A 142 4.95 12.45 8.64
N LEU A 143 4.69 11.75 9.74
CA LEU A 143 3.55 10.83 9.85
C LEU A 143 2.23 11.56 9.64
N ASP A 144 2.06 12.74 10.24
CA ASP A 144 0.84 13.53 10.03
C ASP A 144 0.70 13.93 8.55
N SER A 145 1.77 14.37 7.92
CA SER A 145 1.76 14.79 6.51
C SER A 145 1.39 13.66 5.54
N ILE A 146 1.96 12.45 5.73
CA ILE A 146 1.63 11.32 4.86
C ILE A 146 0.23 10.77 5.13
N VAL A 147 -0.23 10.77 6.39
CA VAL A 147 -1.59 10.38 6.74
C VAL A 147 -2.61 11.36 6.13
N ASP A 148 -2.36 12.67 6.23
CA ASP A 148 -3.21 13.69 5.61
C ASP A 148 -3.26 13.52 4.08
N PHE A 149 -2.14 13.20 3.45
CA PHE A 149 -2.10 12.87 2.03
C PHE A 149 -2.95 11.63 1.69
N ILE A 150 -2.87 10.54 2.47
CA ILE A 150 -3.67 9.34 2.26
C ILE A 150 -5.16 9.66 2.41
N VAL A 151 -5.54 10.38 3.46
CA VAL A 151 -6.93 10.80 3.69
C VAL A 151 -7.44 11.65 2.53
N GLN A 152 -6.68 12.68 2.15
CA GLN A 152 -7.07 13.59 1.08
C GLN A 152 -7.22 12.88 -0.25
N THR A 153 -6.27 12.02 -0.62
CA THR A 153 -6.36 11.25 -1.88
C THR A 153 -7.53 10.28 -1.87
N SER A 154 -7.78 9.58 -0.77
CA SER A 154 -8.92 8.66 -0.67
C SER A 154 -10.28 9.37 -0.75
N LEU A 155 -10.39 10.60 -0.25
CA LEU A 155 -11.64 11.39 -0.25
C LEU A 155 -11.82 12.17 -1.56
N SER A 156 -10.81 12.90 -2.01
CA SER A 156 -10.92 13.76 -3.20
C SER A 156 -11.16 12.96 -4.48
N LEU A 157 -10.60 11.77 -4.54
CA LEU A 157 -10.74 10.90 -5.68
C LEU A 157 -12.15 10.28 -5.77
N GLN A 158 -12.86 10.16 -4.64
CA GLN A 158 -14.28 9.79 -4.64
C GLN A 158 -15.19 10.95 -5.10
N ILE A 159 -14.87 12.18 -4.73
CA ILE A 159 -15.70 13.37 -5.03
C ILE A 159 -15.60 13.76 -6.50
N HIS A 160 -14.41 13.85 -7.07
CA HIS A 160 -14.24 14.23 -8.48
C HIS A 160 -14.89 13.25 -9.46
N LEU A 161 -15.03 11.99 -9.05
CA LEU A 161 -15.67 10.97 -9.89
C LEU A 161 -17.19 11.03 -9.80
N SER A 162 -17.76 11.45 -8.66
CA SER A 162 -19.21 11.57 -8.47
C SER A 162 -19.81 12.78 -9.19
N GLU A 163 -19.05 13.85 -9.41
CA GLU A 163 -19.53 15.07 -10.07
C GLU A 163 -19.52 14.99 -11.60
N PHE A 164 -18.60 14.22 -12.18
CA PHE A 164 -18.43 14.15 -13.64
C PHE A 164 -18.97 12.89 -14.30
N ILE A 165 -19.19 11.82 -13.54
CA ILE A 165 -19.54 10.53 -14.13
C ILE A 165 -20.59 9.85 -13.24
N SER A 166 -21.79 9.73 -13.78
CA SER A 166 -22.90 8.94 -13.20
C SER A 166 -22.59 7.42 -13.15
N ILE A 167 -21.34 7.02 -12.99
CA ILE A 167 -20.89 5.63 -13.10
C ILE A 167 -20.20 5.22 -11.79
N SER A 168 -20.85 4.35 -11.08
CA SER A 168 -20.47 3.78 -9.77
C SER A 168 -19.23 2.87 -9.76
N CYS A 169 -18.32 2.93 -10.74
CA CYS A 169 -17.21 2.00 -10.90
C CYS A 169 -15.84 2.62 -11.23
N LEU A 170 -15.65 3.91 -10.98
CA LEU A 170 -14.31 4.51 -11.05
C LEU A 170 -13.72 4.53 -9.65
N SER A 171 -12.72 3.72 -9.43
CA SER A 171 -12.03 3.66 -8.14
C SER A 171 -10.60 4.13 -8.29
N LEU A 172 -10.27 5.20 -7.59
CA LEU A 172 -8.90 5.49 -7.23
C LEU A 172 -8.71 4.95 -5.82
N PHE A 173 -7.69 4.13 -5.63
CA PHE A 173 -7.40 3.57 -4.31
C PHE A 173 -5.90 3.57 -4.05
N ASN A 174 -5.56 3.58 -2.78
CA ASN A 174 -4.20 3.55 -2.31
C ASN A 174 -3.83 2.13 -1.93
N ILE A 175 -2.65 1.70 -2.34
CA ILE A 175 -2.03 0.46 -1.88
C ILE A 175 -0.68 0.81 -1.27
N LEU A 176 -0.44 0.38 -0.05
CA LEU A 176 0.87 0.51 0.56
C LEU A 176 1.45 -0.87 0.84
N LEU A 177 2.63 -1.10 0.33
CA LEU A 177 3.36 -2.34 0.47
C LEU A 177 4.53 -2.14 1.43
N LEU A 178 4.57 -2.90 2.50
CA LEU A 178 5.76 -3.05 3.35
C LEU A 178 6.63 -4.15 2.70
N VAL A 179 7.58 -3.78 1.88
CA VAL A 179 8.34 -4.71 1.01
C VAL A 179 9.84 -4.53 1.04
N ALA A 180 10.34 -3.53 1.76
CA ALA A 180 11.76 -3.19 1.81
C ALA A 180 12.21 -2.94 3.26
N GLY A 181 13.49 -2.66 3.46
CA GLY A 181 14.12 -2.65 4.77
C GLY A 181 14.80 -3.99 5.07
N GLY A 182 15.15 -4.26 6.31
CA GLY A 182 15.86 -5.48 6.69
C GLY A 182 17.08 -5.75 5.79
N LYS A 183 17.20 -6.94 5.22
CA LYS A 183 18.33 -7.32 4.34
C LYS A 183 18.53 -6.44 3.12
N VAL A 184 17.49 -5.83 2.60
CA VAL A 184 17.59 -4.90 1.45
C VAL A 184 18.40 -3.67 1.82
N SER A 185 18.28 -3.16 3.05
CA SER A 185 19.01 -1.99 3.53
C SER A 185 20.48 -2.27 3.88
N GLU A 186 20.86 -3.53 4.06
CA GLU A 186 22.24 -3.94 4.37
C GLU A 186 23.15 -3.99 3.12
N VAL A 187 22.58 -3.90 1.92
CA VAL A 187 23.29 -3.96 0.66
C VAL A 187 23.70 -2.55 0.23
N ALA A 188 24.96 -2.36 -0.15
CA ALA A 188 25.46 -1.07 -0.64
C ALA A 188 24.65 -0.56 -1.85
N GLY A 189 24.46 0.75 -1.94
CA GLY A 189 23.60 1.37 -2.95
C GLY A 189 24.02 1.10 -4.39
N ASP A 190 25.31 0.93 -4.62
CA ASP A 190 25.97 0.68 -5.91
C ASP A 190 26.23 -0.80 -6.20
N ALA A 191 25.91 -1.71 -5.28
CA ALA A 191 26.17 -3.15 -5.42
C ALA A 191 25.37 -3.83 -6.53
N THR A 192 24.32 -3.19 -7.03
CA THR A 192 23.45 -3.71 -8.09
C THR A 192 22.90 -2.57 -8.94
N ALA A 193 22.30 -2.88 -10.08
CA ALA A 193 21.60 -1.91 -10.94
C ALA A 193 20.25 -1.40 -10.37
N ILE A 194 19.83 -1.87 -9.21
CA ILE A 194 18.61 -1.41 -8.55
C ILE A 194 18.84 0.00 -8.00
N HIS A 195 17.88 0.91 -8.22
CA HIS A 195 17.98 2.28 -7.76
C HIS A 195 18.28 2.37 -6.26
N PRO A 196 19.24 3.19 -5.82
CA PRO A 196 19.69 3.25 -4.41
C PRO A 196 18.58 3.53 -3.39
N SER A 197 17.51 4.24 -3.78
CA SER A 197 16.36 4.51 -2.91
C SER A 197 15.73 3.24 -2.29
N TRP A 198 15.83 2.08 -2.96
CA TRP A 198 15.36 0.81 -2.41
C TRP A 198 16.11 0.40 -1.14
N ARG A 199 17.34 0.86 -0.94
CA ARG A 199 18.15 0.57 0.25
C ARG A 199 17.67 1.33 1.49
N HIS A 200 16.98 2.44 1.27
CA HIS A 200 16.48 3.34 2.31
C HIS A 200 14.96 3.33 2.44
N ALA A 201 14.27 2.72 1.49
CA ALA A 201 12.82 2.54 1.52
C ALA A 201 12.43 1.40 2.47
N THR A 202 11.23 1.49 3.01
CA THR A 202 10.53 0.40 3.68
C THR A 202 9.22 0.09 3.01
N HIS A 203 8.59 1.09 2.41
CA HIS A 203 7.30 0.96 1.76
C HIS A 203 7.38 1.36 0.30
N HIS A 204 6.52 0.73 -0.49
CA HIS A 204 6.15 1.13 -1.82
C HIS A 204 4.69 1.58 -1.79
N PHE A 205 4.45 2.85 -2.07
CA PHE A 205 3.12 3.43 -2.12
C PHE A 205 2.66 3.53 -3.55
N ILE A 206 1.53 2.92 -3.86
CA ILE A 206 0.93 2.87 -5.19
C ILE A 206 -0.41 3.60 -5.14
N LEU A 207 -0.58 4.53 -6.06
CA LEU A 207 -1.85 5.16 -6.40
C LEU A 207 -2.39 4.47 -7.66
N VAL A 208 -3.60 3.97 -7.59
CA VAL A 208 -4.22 3.24 -8.70
C VAL A 208 -5.37 4.05 -9.26
N GLY A 209 -5.36 4.31 -10.55
CA GLY A 209 -6.47 4.91 -11.30
C GLY A 209 -7.07 3.90 -12.26
N GLY A 210 -8.32 3.48 -12.03
CA GLY A 210 -9.04 2.54 -12.86
C GLY A 210 -10.21 3.18 -13.61
N TRP A 211 -10.64 2.58 -14.72
CA TRP A 211 -11.83 2.99 -15.48
C TRP A 211 -12.53 1.82 -16.14
N LEU A 212 -13.79 2.02 -16.51
CA LEU A 212 -14.58 1.04 -17.26
C LEU A 212 -14.19 1.00 -18.74
N THR A 213 -14.49 -0.11 -19.41
CA THR A 213 -14.18 -0.30 -20.84
C THR A 213 -14.81 0.76 -21.73
N ASN A 214 -15.98 1.29 -21.35
CA ASN A 214 -16.71 2.33 -22.10
C ASN A 214 -16.32 3.77 -21.72
N THR A 215 -15.35 3.98 -20.83
CA THR A 215 -14.87 5.30 -20.44
C THR A 215 -14.25 6.01 -21.63
N THR A 216 -14.69 7.23 -21.91
CA THR A 216 -14.20 8.05 -23.03
C THR A 216 -12.74 8.47 -22.84
N PHE A 217 -12.09 8.87 -23.92
CA PHE A 217 -10.71 9.35 -23.86
C PHE A 217 -10.57 10.60 -22.98
N ALA A 218 -11.52 11.52 -23.03
CA ALA A 218 -11.55 12.72 -22.21
C ALA A 218 -11.61 12.38 -20.70
N GLU A 219 -12.50 11.47 -20.31
CA GLU A 219 -12.64 11.00 -18.92
C GLU A 219 -11.37 10.29 -18.43
N ARG A 220 -10.74 9.47 -19.27
CA ARG A 220 -9.42 8.86 -18.96
C ARG A 220 -8.35 9.93 -18.75
N GLY A 221 -8.43 11.03 -19.52
CA GLY A 221 -7.55 12.20 -19.36
C GLY A 221 -7.68 12.83 -17.97
N VAL A 222 -8.89 13.00 -17.45
CA VAL A 222 -9.17 13.52 -16.11
C VAL A 222 -8.56 12.61 -15.03
N ILE A 223 -8.78 11.29 -15.13
CA ILE A 223 -8.23 10.30 -14.20
C ILE A 223 -6.70 10.35 -14.19
N ARG A 224 -6.10 10.38 -15.40
CA ARG A 224 -4.64 10.48 -15.55
C ARG A 224 -4.08 11.75 -14.89
N GLN A 225 -4.74 12.90 -15.11
CA GLN A 225 -4.30 14.17 -14.53
C GLN A 225 -4.40 14.14 -13.01
N ALA A 226 -5.50 13.64 -12.46
CA ALA A 226 -5.68 13.50 -11.02
C ALA A 226 -4.59 12.61 -10.39
N LEU A 227 -4.30 11.46 -11.02
CA LEU A 227 -3.24 10.57 -10.57
C LEU A 227 -1.84 11.21 -10.66
N THR A 228 -1.57 11.92 -11.76
CA THR A 228 -0.31 12.66 -11.95
C THR A 228 -0.11 13.69 -10.84
N ASN A 229 -1.12 14.50 -10.56
CA ASN A 229 -1.08 15.52 -9.52
C ASN A 229 -0.84 14.89 -8.14
N ALA A 230 -1.57 13.82 -7.81
CA ALA A 230 -1.40 13.10 -6.56
C ALA A 230 0.01 12.50 -6.43
N THR A 231 0.54 11.87 -7.50
CA THR A 231 1.90 11.31 -7.50
C THR A 231 2.97 12.39 -7.36
N GLN A 232 2.79 13.55 -7.97
CA GLN A 232 3.69 14.70 -7.81
C GLN A 232 3.64 15.23 -6.37
N THR A 233 2.45 15.38 -5.79
CA THR A 233 2.29 15.80 -4.39
C THR A 233 2.97 14.81 -3.45
N LEU A 234 2.78 13.51 -3.66
CA LEU A 234 3.49 12.49 -2.88
C LEU A 234 5.01 12.64 -3.03
N GLY A 235 5.49 12.96 -4.23
CA GLY A 235 6.91 13.24 -4.51
C GLY A 235 7.47 14.40 -3.70
N THR A 236 6.66 15.43 -3.37
CA THR A 236 7.13 16.55 -2.52
C THR A 236 7.35 16.14 -1.06
N LEU A 237 6.67 15.11 -0.59
CA LEU A 237 6.86 14.57 0.76
C LEU A 237 8.13 13.70 0.88
N VAL A 238 8.61 13.18 -0.25
CA VAL A 238 9.79 12.29 -0.34
C VAL A 238 10.64 12.63 -1.57
N PRO A 239 11.22 13.84 -1.66
CA PRO A 239 11.87 14.34 -2.87
C PRO A 239 13.07 13.49 -3.31
N ASP A 240 13.77 12.87 -2.36
CA ASP A 240 14.97 12.07 -2.61
C ASP A 240 14.67 10.61 -2.98
N PHE A 241 13.39 10.23 -3.05
CA PHE A 241 12.98 8.85 -3.30
C PHE A 241 12.36 8.70 -4.70
N GLY A 242 12.75 7.62 -5.36
CA GLY A 242 12.23 7.24 -6.68
C GLY A 242 10.90 6.52 -6.62
N CYS A 243 10.57 5.88 -7.74
CA CYS A 243 9.39 5.02 -7.89
C CYS A 243 9.79 3.69 -8.54
N TYR A 244 8.85 2.74 -8.60
CA TYR A 244 9.01 1.58 -9.44
C TYR A 244 8.71 1.96 -10.90
N ILE A 245 9.60 1.60 -11.84
CA ILE A 245 9.54 2.10 -13.21
C ILE A 245 8.25 1.72 -13.95
N ASN A 246 7.67 0.56 -13.65
CA ASN A 246 6.42 0.11 -14.27
C ASN A 246 5.16 0.88 -13.76
N GLU A 247 5.34 1.70 -12.74
CA GLU A 247 4.28 2.46 -12.07
C GLU A 247 4.61 3.95 -12.06
N TYR A 248 5.32 4.41 -13.10
CA TYR A 248 5.72 5.80 -13.25
C TYR A 248 4.75 6.55 -14.16
N VAL A 249 4.08 7.56 -13.61
CA VAL A 249 3.30 8.52 -14.40
C VAL A 249 4.22 9.62 -14.87
N LEU A 250 4.42 9.73 -16.19
CA LEU A 250 5.20 10.81 -16.79
C LEU A 250 4.51 12.16 -16.55
N PRO A 251 5.20 13.15 -15.93
CA PRO A 251 4.71 14.52 -15.92
C PRO A 251 4.66 15.05 -17.36
N GLY A 252 3.54 15.57 -17.80
CA GLY A 252 3.46 16.35 -19.04
C GLY A 252 2.87 15.69 -20.28
N PHE A 253 2.21 14.55 -20.21
CA PHE A 253 1.26 14.16 -21.25
C PHE A 253 -0.03 14.99 -21.10
N SER A 254 0.06 16.27 -21.48
CA SER A 254 -1.15 17.05 -21.74
C SER A 254 -1.81 16.52 -23.00
N ALA A 255 -3.15 16.54 -23.04
CA ALA A 255 -3.96 16.11 -24.18
C ALA A 255 -3.65 16.85 -25.51
N SER A 256 -2.72 17.81 -25.49
CA SER A 256 -2.31 18.60 -26.65
C SER A 256 -1.36 17.88 -27.62
N PHE A 257 -0.90 16.66 -27.32
CA PHE A 257 -0.02 15.91 -28.24
C PHE A 257 -0.75 14.89 -29.13
N LEU A 258 -2.08 14.84 -29.12
CA LEU A 258 -2.89 13.94 -29.92
C LEU A 258 -4.03 14.71 -30.64
N SER A 259 -3.76 15.94 -31.09
CA SER A 259 -4.58 16.64 -32.10
C SER A 259 -4.00 16.49 -33.47
#